data_34b097f423b72dc4db9ed03dc2ea6641
#
_entry.id   34b097f423b72dc4db9ed03dc2ea6641
#
_cell.length_a   1.000
_cell.length_b   1.000
_cell.length_c   1.000
_cell.angle_alpha   90.00
_cell.angle_beta   90.00
_cell.angle_gamma   90.00
#
_symmetry.space_group_name_H-M   'P 1'
#
loop_
_entity.id
_entity.type
_entity.pdbx_description
1 polymer ?
#
loop_
_entity_poly.entity_id
_entity_poly.type
_entity_poly.pdbx_seq_one_letter_code
_entity_poly.pdbx_strand_id
1 'polypeptide(L)'
;MAHGINVALTGYTLAPDATLDEIVAEVHAAIDFLAAQLPALGGDGKGIVVSGWSAGSHLTSMVLSHPKVRAGMAISGIYDLEPIRHSYLNVKLGLDEAASRKNSPMMMAGGPMKPLSLVVGGAELPLLRKQTADFAGHRARYGLPVTYEEIPGADHFSIMKEMAAPEGRITTLIRQLLERTA
;
A
#
# COMPACT_ATOMS: atom_id res chain seq x y z
N MET A 1 0.82 8.59 -20.74
CA MET A 1 0.16 7.33 -20.28
C MET A 1 -1.29 7.32 -20.76
N ALA A 2 -1.87 6.12 -20.95
CA ALA A 2 -3.19 5.96 -21.59
C ALA A 2 -4.32 6.74 -20.92
N HIS A 3 -4.23 7.06 -19.61
CA HIS A 3 -5.32 7.72 -18.86
C HIS A 3 -4.93 9.08 -18.26
N GLY A 4 -3.85 9.72 -18.74
CA GLY A 4 -3.41 11.02 -18.21
C GLY A 4 -2.90 10.97 -16.76
N ILE A 5 -2.58 9.78 -16.24
CA ILE A 5 -2.06 9.59 -14.89
C ILE A 5 -0.54 9.75 -14.89
N ASN A 6 -0.03 10.69 -14.13
CA ASN A 6 1.40 10.79 -13.86
C ASN A 6 1.79 9.77 -12.79
N VAL A 7 2.88 9.04 -13.03
CA VAL A 7 3.39 8.02 -12.09
C VAL A 7 4.81 8.35 -11.71
N ALA A 8 5.09 8.34 -10.41
CA ALA A 8 6.43 8.39 -9.86
C ALA A 8 6.74 7.05 -9.18
N LEU A 9 7.92 6.51 -9.44
CA LEU A 9 8.42 5.33 -8.76
C LEU A 9 9.47 5.78 -7.74
N THR A 10 9.28 5.39 -6.48
CA THR A 10 10.26 5.66 -5.43
C THR A 10 11.15 4.45 -5.19
N GLY A 11 12.46 4.66 -5.11
CA GLY A 11 13.39 3.71 -4.53
C GLY A 11 13.50 3.92 -3.02
N TYR A 12 13.87 2.89 -2.30
CA TYR A 12 14.21 2.93 -0.88
C TYR A 12 15.25 1.86 -0.58
N THR A 13 15.99 2.03 0.52
CA THR A 13 17.00 1.08 0.98
C THR A 13 16.34 -0.22 1.41
N LEU A 14 16.93 -1.35 1.01
CA LEU A 14 16.35 -2.67 1.33
C LEU A 14 16.95 -3.23 2.63
N ALA A 15 16.19 -4.07 3.33
CA ALA A 15 16.70 -4.86 4.43
C ALA A 15 17.76 -5.88 3.92
N PRO A 16 18.86 -6.10 4.64
CA PRO A 16 19.13 -5.67 6.02
C PRO A 16 19.86 -4.32 6.13
N ASP A 17 20.13 -3.62 5.02
CA ASP A 17 20.91 -2.38 5.03
C ASP A 17 20.13 -1.20 5.64
N ALA A 18 18.81 -1.32 5.73
CA ALA A 18 17.95 -0.43 6.50
C ALA A 18 16.91 -1.24 7.33
N THR A 19 16.57 -0.71 8.49
CA THR A 19 15.46 -1.21 9.29
C THR A 19 14.10 -0.85 8.65
N LEU A 20 13.05 -1.53 9.04
CA LEU A 20 11.71 -1.21 8.53
C LEU A 20 11.26 0.22 8.88
N ASP A 21 11.65 0.72 10.06
CA ASP A 21 11.40 2.11 10.45
C ASP A 21 12.08 3.11 9.51
N GLU A 22 13.34 2.86 9.14
CA GLU A 22 14.09 3.69 8.19
C GLU A 22 13.47 3.63 6.80
N ILE A 23 13.09 2.44 6.34
CA ILE A 23 12.40 2.26 5.05
C ILE A 23 11.10 3.09 5.02
N VAL A 24 10.29 3.03 6.06
CA VAL A 24 9.06 3.83 6.16
C VAL A 24 9.38 5.32 6.14
N ALA A 25 10.42 5.75 6.86
CA ALA A 25 10.86 7.15 6.87
C ALA A 25 11.36 7.62 5.49
N GLU A 26 12.09 6.79 4.75
CA GLU A 26 12.52 7.08 3.38
C GLU A 26 11.33 7.28 2.44
N VAL A 27 10.29 6.44 2.56
CA VAL A 27 9.06 6.59 1.75
C VAL A 27 8.31 7.87 2.12
N HIS A 28 8.26 8.26 3.40
CA HIS A 28 7.71 9.57 3.81
C HIS A 28 8.50 10.72 3.16
N ALA A 29 9.83 10.69 3.19
CA ALA A 29 10.68 11.69 2.58
C ALA A 29 10.49 11.77 1.06
N ALA A 30 10.33 10.61 0.39
CA ALA A 30 10.04 10.57 -1.04
C ALA A 30 8.69 11.22 -1.38
N ILE A 31 7.66 11.04 -0.54
CA ILE A 31 6.36 11.69 -0.70
C ILE A 31 6.49 13.20 -0.53
N ASP A 32 7.24 13.68 0.46
CA ASP A 32 7.49 15.11 0.66
C ASP A 32 8.23 15.73 -0.53
N PHE A 33 9.29 15.06 -1.00
CA PHE A 33 10.03 15.48 -2.18
C PHE A 33 9.12 15.58 -3.41
N LEU A 34 8.35 14.52 -3.70
CA LEU A 34 7.43 14.50 -4.83
C LEU A 34 6.38 15.61 -4.72
N ALA A 35 5.80 15.79 -3.53
CA ALA A 35 4.80 16.84 -3.30
C ALA A 35 5.34 18.24 -3.58
N ALA A 36 6.60 18.49 -3.26
CA ALA A 36 7.26 19.76 -3.59
C ALA A 36 7.48 19.95 -5.10
N GLN A 37 7.63 18.87 -5.87
CA GLN A 37 7.84 18.91 -7.32
C GLN A 37 6.53 18.90 -8.13
N LEU A 38 5.38 18.52 -7.53
CA LEU A 38 4.11 18.40 -8.24
C LEU A 38 3.72 19.61 -9.10
N PRO A 39 3.91 20.89 -8.67
CA PRO A 39 3.59 22.05 -9.51
C PRO A 39 4.41 22.07 -10.80
N ALA A 40 5.69 21.72 -10.75
CA ALA A 40 6.57 21.68 -11.90
C ALA A 40 6.31 20.47 -12.83
N LEU A 41 5.73 19.40 -12.27
CA LEU A 41 5.43 18.16 -12.98
C LEU A 41 4.00 18.11 -13.53
N GLY A 42 3.24 19.21 -13.45
CA GLY A 42 1.85 19.28 -13.92
C GLY A 42 0.87 18.52 -13.02
N GLY A 43 1.19 18.39 -11.74
CA GLY A 43 0.26 17.83 -10.75
C GLY A 43 -0.97 18.71 -10.52
N ASP A 44 -2.10 18.10 -10.19
CA ASP A 44 -3.37 18.79 -9.97
C ASP A 44 -3.48 19.52 -8.61
N GLY A 45 -2.47 19.44 -7.77
CA GLY A 45 -2.43 20.04 -6.44
C GLY A 45 -3.28 19.34 -5.38
N LYS A 46 -4.02 18.30 -5.74
CA LYS A 46 -4.97 17.60 -4.85
C LYS A 46 -4.33 16.53 -3.97
N GLY A 47 -3.03 16.32 -4.11
CA GLY A 47 -2.27 15.33 -3.35
C GLY A 47 -2.00 14.04 -4.10
N ILE A 48 -1.32 13.11 -3.44
CA ILE A 48 -0.76 11.90 -4.03
C ILE A 48 -1.66 10.70 -3.70
N VAL A 49 -1.95 9.86 -4.68
CA VAL A 49 -2.44 8.50 -4.45
C VAL A 49 -1.22 7.58 -4.39
N VAL A 50 -0.99 6.95 -3.26
CA VAL A 50 0.09 5.98 -3.11
C VAL A 50 -0.38 4.59 -3.52
N SER A 51 0.49 3.83 -4.17
CA SER A 51 0.17 2.46 -4.55
C SER A 51 1.40 1.57 -4.37
N GLY A 52 1.16 0.32 -3.99
CA GLY A 52 2.22 -0.65 -3.85
C GLY A 52 1.70 -2.09 -3.87
N TRP A 53 2.59 -2.99 -4.25
CA TRP A 53 2.37 -4.42 -4.30
C TRP A 53 3.23 -5.14 -3.28
N SER A 54 2.69 -6.19 -2.60
CA SER A 54 3.42 -7.00 -1.62
C SER A 54 3.99 -6.14 -0.49
N ALA A 55 5.30 -6.06 -0.31
CA ALA A 55 5.95 -5.13 0.63
C ALA A 55 5.56 -3.67 0.36
N GLY A 56 5.41 -3.27 -0.89
CA GLY A 56 4.93 -1.94 -1.26
C GLY A 56 3.50 -1.66 -0.79
N SER A 57 2.65 -2.68 -0.70
CA SER A 57 1.31 -2.57 -0.12
C SER A 57 1.35 -2.30 1.38
N HIS A 58 2.25 -2.96 2.10
CA HIS A 58 2.55 -2.64 3.50
C HIS A 58 2.96 -1.17 3.63
N LEU A 59 3.96 -0.74 2.86
CA LEU A 59 4.44 0.65 2.88
C LEU A 59 3.33 1.65 2.53
N THR A 60 2.49 1.35 1.54
CA THR A 60 1.30 2.16 1.20
C THR A 60 0.41 2.37 2.42
N SER A 61 0.18 1.33 3.20
CA SER A 61 -0.65 1.39 4.42
C SER A 61 0.02 2.18 5.54
N MET A 62 1.34 2.04 5.70
CA MET A 62 2.13 2.77 6.69
C MET A 62 2.14 4.29 6.44
N VAL A 63 2.25 4.70 5.17
CA VAL A 63 2.33 6.12 4.81
C VAL A 63 0.98 6.77 4.50
N LEU A 64 -0.12 6.05 4.64
CA LEU A 64 -1.46 6.57 4.32
C LEU A 64 -1.85 7.80 5.17
N SER A 65 -1.31 7.91 6.38
CA SER A 65 -1.51 9.09 7.26
C SER A 65 -0.81 10.35 6.80
N HIS A 66 0.18 10.26 5.88
CA HIS A 66 0.98 11.38 5.43
C HIS A 66 0.09 12.52 4.88
N PRO A 67 0.31 13.80 5.27
CA PRO A 67 -0.58 14.92 4.89
C PRO A 67 -0.78 15.08 3.37
N LYS A 68 0.25 14.76 2.58
CA LYS A 68 0.22 14.88 1.12
C LYS A 68 -0.38 13.67 0.40
N VAL A 69 -0.67 12.60 1.12
CA VAL A 69 -1.36 11.42 0.60
C VAL A 69 -2.86 11.63 0.74
N ARG A 70 -3.63 11.45 -0.34
CA ARG A 70 -5.09 11.57 -0.35
C ARG A 70 -5.81 10.22 -0.34
N ALA A 71 -5.18 9.18 -0.87
CA ALA A 71 -5.73 7.81 -0.90
C ALA A 71 -4.62 6.78 -1.12
N GLY A 72 -4.94 5.50 -0.92
CA GLY A 72 -4.03 4.38 -1.15
C GLY A 72 -4.66 3.26 -1.97
N MET A 73 -3.81 2.58 -2.76
CA MET A 73 -4.10 1.31 -3.43
C MET A 73 -3.08 0.27 -2.96
N ALA A 74 -3.50 -0.66 -2.16
CA ALA A 74 -2.67 -1.69 -1.54
C ALA A 74 -2.97 -3.05 -2.17
N ILE A 75 -1.98 -3.64 -2.85
CA ILE A 75 -2.13 -4.84 -3.67
C ILE A 75 -1.38 -5.99 -3.02
N SER A 76 -2.08 -7.08 -2.67
CA SER A 76 -1.49 -8.33 -2.15
C SER A 76 -0.54 -8.10 -0.96
N GLY A 77 -1.02 -7.35 0.03
CA GLY A 77 -0.18 -6.83 1.11
C GLY A 77 -0.09 -7.68 2.36
N ILE A 78 0.79 -7.22 3.23
CA ILE A 78 1.01 -7.77 4.57
C ILE A 78 0.65 -6.65 5.56
N TYR A 79 -0.23 -6.92 6.50
CA TYR A 79 -0.78 -5.90 7.41
C TYR A 79 -0.58 -6.24 8.89
N ASP A 80 -0.24 -7.49 9.18
CA ASP A 80 0.23 -8.00 10.45
C ASP A 80 1.60 -8.66 10.24
N LEU A 81 2.64 -8.13 10.89
CA LEU A 81 4.02 -8.60 10.72
C LEU A 81 4.38 -9.74 11.68
N GLU A 82 3.51 -10.12 12.61
CA GLU A 82 3.82 -11.21 13.54
C GLU A 82 4.13 -12.54 12.84
N PRO A 83 3.37 -12.96 11.80
CA PRO A 83 3.76 -14.13 11.02
C PRO A 83 5.09 -13.97 10.27
N ILE A 84 5.44 -12.74 9.86
CA ILE A 84 6.73 -12.46 9.20
C ILE A 84 7.87 -12.55 10.20
N ARG A 85 7.69 -12.07 11.42
CA ARG A 85 8.68 -12.17 12.50
C ARG A 85 9.10 -13.62 12.79
N HIS A 86 8.19 -14.57 12.60
CA HIS A 86 8.42 -16.00 12.76
C HIS A 86 8.80 -16.74 11.48
N SER A 87 9.02 -16.02 10.37
CA SER A 87 9.40 -16.62 9.09
C SER A 87 10.88 -16.45 8.79
N TYR A 88 11.35 -17.12 7.74
CA TYR A 88 12.73 -16.97 7.24
C TYR A 88 13.07 -15.53 6.80
N LEU A 89 12.06 -14.73 6.45
CA LEU A 89 12.25 -13.32 6.05
C LEU A 89 12.81 -12.49 7.20
N ASN A 90 12.56 -12.88 8.44
CA ASN A 90 13.02 -12.12 9.60
C ASN A 90 14.54 -12.17 9.79
N VAL A 91 15.23 -13.11 9.18
CA VAL A 91 16.70 -13.14 9.17
C VAL A 91 17.28 -11.82 8.61
N LYS A 92 16.57 -11.21 7.65
CA LYS A 92 16.99 -9.93 7.06
C LYS A 92 16.27 -8.71 7.68
N LEU A 93 15.03 -8.87 8.10
CA LEU A 93 14.24 -7.77 8.64
C LEU A 93 14.59 -7.43 10.08
N GLY A 94 15.10 -8.41 10.86
CA GLY A 94 15.52 -8.21 12.24
C GLY A 94 14.40 -7.72 13.18
N LEU A 95 13.14 -8.08 12.90
CA LEU A 95 11.99 -7.66 13.68
C LEU A 95 11.98 -8.36 15.05
N ASP A 96 11.98 -7.59 16.12
CA ASP A 96 11.52 -8.03 17.42
C ASP A 96 9.99 -7.82 17.56
N GLU A 97 9.43 -8.15 18.71
CA GLU A 97 7.99 -8.00 18.98
C GLU A 97 7.54 -6.53 18.90
N ALA A 98 8.34 -5.61 19.44
CA ALA A 98 8.00 -4.19 19.44
C ALA A 98 8.02 -3.60 18.03
N ALA A 99 9.05 -3.90 17.23
CA ALA A 99 9.16 -3.48 15.85
C ALA A 99 8.05 -4.09 14.98
N SER A 100 7.72 -5.37 15.18
CA SER A 100 6.62 -6.05 14.51
C SER A 100 5.29 -5.34 14.78
N ARG A 101 4.95 -5.08 16.05
CA ARG A 101 3.71 -4.37 16.43
C ARG A 101 3.67 -2.95 15.88
N LYS A 102 4.76 -2.19 16.04
CA LYS A 102 4.86 -0.80 15.58
C LYS A 102 4.61 -0.66 14.08
N ASN A 103 5.16 -1.60 13.31
CA ASN A 103 5.10 -1.57 11.85
C ASN A 103 3.97 -2.44 11.26
N SER A 104 3.03 -2.90 12.06
CA SER A 104 1.84 -3.61 11.56
C SER A 104 0.67 -2.64 11.38
N PRO A 105 0.23 -2.35 10.14
CA PRO A 105 -0.94 -1.52 9.89
C PRO A 105 -2.20 -1.98 10.63
N MET A 106 -2.34 -3.29 10.86
CA MET A 106 -3.41 -3.91 11.62
C MET A 106 -3.45 -3.45 13.09
N MET A 107 -2.29 -3.08 13.67
CA MET A 107 -2.17 -2.67 15.07
C MET A 107 -2.34 -1.16 15.27
N MET A 108 -2.46 -0.40 14.19
CA MET A 108 -2.68 1.05 14.24
C MET A 108 -4.15 1.33 14.54
N ALA A 109 -4.46 1.59 15.81
CA ALA A 109 -5.80 1.99 16.23
C ALA A 109 -6.18 3.34 15.61
N GLY A 110 -7.41 3.44 15.05
CA GLY A 110 -7.92 4.69 14.53
C GLY A 110 -7.13 5.28 13.35
N GLY A 111 -6.70 4.45 12.43
CA GLY A 111 -5.98 4.86 11.22
C GLY A 111 -6.59 6.06 10.47
N PRO A 112 -5.92 6.59 9.45
CA PRO A 112 -6.37 7.81 8.77
C PRO A 112 -7.72 7.64 8.07
N MET A 113 -8.57 8.67 8.16
CA MET A 113 -9.85 8.79 7.44
C MET A 113 -9.64 9.06 5.94
N LYS A 114 -8.75 8.28 5.32
CA LYS A 114 -8.44 8.37 3.89
C LYS A 114 -8.85 7.08 3.19
N PRO A 115 -9.37 7.16 1.96
CA PRO A 115 -9.72 5.97 1.19
C PRO A 115 -8.53 5.04 0.98
N LEU A 116 -8.75 3.76 1.24
CA LEU A 116 -7.81 2.68 0.96
C LEU A 116 -8.51 1.58 0.19
N SER A 117 -8.04 1.30 -1.01
CA SER A 117 -8.47 0.13 -1.77
C SER A 117 -7.51 -1.02 -1.51
N LEU A 118 -8.04 -2.14 -1.05
CA LEU A 118 -7.32 -3.37 -0.77
C LEU A 118 -7.69 -4.39 -1.85
N VAL A 119 -6.69 -4.87 -2.57
CA VAL A 119 -6.87 -5.84 -3.66
C VAL A 119 -5.96 -7.03 -3.43
N VAL A 120 -6.46 -8.23 -3.67
CA VAL A 120 -5.67 -9.46 -3.57
C VAL A 120 -6.08 -10.45 -4.66
N GLY A 121 -5.18 -11.30 -5.09
CA GLY A 121 -5.49 -12.35 -6.05
C GLY A 121 -6.25 -13.51 -5.39
N GLY A 122 -7.30 -13.99 -6.07
CA GLY A 122 -8.10 -15.13 -5.58
C GLY A 122 -7.34 -16.47 -5.56
N ALA A 123 -6.23 -16.58 -6.28
CA ALA A 123 -5.34 -17.76 -6.28
C ALA A 123 -4.06 -17.54 -5.46
N GLU A 124 -3.99 -16.50 -4.64
CA GLU A 124 -2.84 -16.24 -3.75
C GLU A 124 -2.81 -17.18 -2.54
N LEU A 125 -1.67 -17.16 -1.84
CA LEU A 125 -1.52 -17.90 -0.58
C LEU A 125 -2.65 -17.54 0.39
N PRO A 126 -3.26 -18.53 1.06
CA PRO A 126 -4.40 -18.31 1.96
C PRO A 126 -4.14 -17.24 3.03
N LEU A 127 -2.90 -17.15 3.53
CA LEU A 127 -2.54 -16.15 4.55
C LEU A 127 -2.55 -14.72 3.99
N LEU A 128 -2.11 -14.49 2.77
CA LEU A 128 -2.17 -13.16 2.14
C LEU A 128 -3.60 -12.71 1.90
N ARG A 129 -4.45 -13.61 1.41
CA ARG A 129 -5.89 -13.36 1.24
C ARG A 129 -6.54 -13.03 2.58
N LYS A 130 -6.26 -13.87 3.59
CA LYS A 130 -6.78 -13.67 4.95
C LYS A 130 -6.35 -12.33 5.55
N GLN A 131 -5.07 -11.98 5.48
CA GLN A 131 -4.58 -10.70 6.01
C GLN A 131 -5.25 -9.50 5.32
N THR A 132 -5.44 -9.57 3.99
CA THR A 132 -6.10 -8.49 3.25
C THR A 132 -7.57 -8.34 3.67
N ALA A 133 -8.31 -9.46 3.81
CA ALA A 133 -9.69 -9.44 4.26
C ALA A 133 -9.83 -8.97 5.72
N ASP A 134 -8.97 -9.46 6.60
CA ASP A 134 -8.95 -9.06 8.02
C ASP A 134 -8.68 -7.55 8.18
N PHE A 135 -7.74 -7.01 7.41
CA PHE A 135 -7.42 -5.59 7.45
C PHE A 135 -8.57 -4.73 6.89
N ALA A 136 -9.25 -5.18 5.83
CA ALA A 136 -10.46 -4.54 5.35
C ALA A 136 -11.55 -4.52 6.44
N GLY A 137 -11.78 -5.65 7.09
CA GLY A 137 -12.73 -5.76 8.20
C GLY A 137 -12.34 -4.91 9.41
N HIS A 138 -11.05 -4.83 9.72
CA HIS A 138 -10.54 -3.94 10.77
C HIS A 138 -10.87 -2.47 10.45
N ARG A 139 -10.50 -1.98 9.27
CA ARG A 139 -10.80 -0.60 8.86
C ARG A 139 -12.29 -0.31 8.88
N ALA A 140 -13.12 -1.21 8.36
CA ALA A 140 -14.57 -1.04 8.35
C ALA A 140 -15.16 -0.93 9.77
N ARG A 141 -14.68 -1.73 10.73
CA ARG A 141 -15.12 -1.66 12.14
C ARG A 141 -14.83 -0.30 12.80
N TYR A 142 -13.77 0.38 12.36
CA TYR A 142 -13.44 1.74 12.83
C TYR A 142 -14.08 2.84 11.97
N GLY A 143 -14.98 2.51 11.05
CA GLY A 143 -15.62 3.47 10.16
C GLY A 143 -14.66 4.13 9.16
N LEU A 144 -13.49 3.54 8.93
CA LEU A 144 -12.48 4.08 8.01
C LEU A 144 -12.83 3.73 6.56
N PRO A 145 -12.71 4.67 5.61
CA PRO A 145 -13.02 4.40 4.21
C PRO A 145 -12.14 3.28 3.63
N VAL A 146 -12.76 2.18 3.21
CA VAL A 146 -12.07 1.03 2.64
C VAL A 146 -12.91 0.36 1.57
N THR A 147 -12.25 -0.13 0.54
CA THR A 147 -12.80 -1.10 -0.42
C THR A 147 -11.93 -2.35 -0.40
N TYR A 148 -12.54 -3.51 -0.62
CA TYR A 148 -11.86 -4.80 -0.70
C TYR A 148 -12.32 -5.55 -1.93
N GLU A 149 -11.37 -6.12 -2.67
CA GLU A 149 -11.66 -6.92 -3.85
C GLU A 149 -10.67 -8.07 -4.01
N GLU A 150 -11.21 -9.27 -4.31
CA GLU A 150 -10.41 -10.39 -4.81
C GLU A 150 -10.52 -10.47 -6.33
N ILE A 151 -9.38 -10.55 -7.01
CA ILE A 151 -9.33 -10.74 -8.47
C ILE A 151 -9.31 -12.24 -8.75
N PRO A 152 -10.37 -12.81 -9.34
CA PRO A 152 -10.47 -14.26 -9.55
C PRO A 152 -9.32 -14.79 -10.41
N GLY A 153 -8.73 -15.90 -9.98
CA GLY A 153 -7.67 -16.60 -10.71
C GLY A 153 -6.29 -15.93 -10.74
N ALA A 154 -6.18 -14.70 -10.25
CA ALA A 154 -4.88 -14.03 -10.13
C ALA A 154 -4.09 -14.59 -8.93
N ASP A 155 -2.83 -14.89 -9.16
CA ASP A 155 -1.85 -15.18 -8.11
C ASP A 155 -1.02 -13.94 -7.77
N HIS A 156 -0.04 -14.10 -6.84
CA HIS A 156 0.79 -13.01 -6.35
C HIS A 156 1.50 -12.21 -7.44
N PHE A 157 1.89 -12.83 -8.54
CA PHE A 157 2.62 -12.18 -9.63
C PHE A 157 1.71 -11.80 -10.79
N SER A 158 0.77 -12.68 -11.16
CA SER A 158 -0.12 -12.43 -12.29
C SER A 158 -1.10 -11.28 -12.04
N ILE A 159 -1.41 -10.97 -10.77
CA ILE A 159 -2.25 -9.82 -10.40
C ILE A 159 -1.70 -8.49 -10.94
N MET A 160 -0.38 -8.38 -11.11
CA MET A 160 0.25 -7.17 -11.65
C MET A 160 -0.08 -6.92 -13.13
N LYS A 161 -0.57 -7.92 -13.86
CA LYS A 161 -1.08 -7.74 -15.23
C LYS A 161 -2.29 -6.81 -15.24
N GLU A 162 -3.10 -6.83 -14.17
CA GLU A 162 -4.25 -5.95 -14.01
C GLU A 162 -3.86 -4.47 -13.75
N MET A 163 -2.63 -4.23 -13.35
CA MET A 163 -2.06 -2.88 -13.24
C MET A 163 -1.35 -2.46 -14.55
N ALA A 164 -0.75 -3.42 -15.26
CA ALA A 164 -0.04 -3.16 -16.50
C ALA A 164 -0.98 -2.91 -17.69
N ALA A 165 -2.18 -3.50 -17.67
CA ALA A 165 -3.17 -3.33 -18.73
C ALA A 165 -3.91 -1.99 -18.58
N PRO A 166 -4.09 -1.21 -19.66
CA PRO A 166 -4.84 0.05 -19.61
C PRO A 166 -6.27 -0.11 -19.07
N GLU A 167 -6.95 -1.19 -19.45
CA GLU A 167 -8.32 -1.52 -19.00
C GLU A 167 -8.32 -2.58 -17.88
N GLY A 168 -7.17 -2.86 -17.27
CA GLY A 168 -7.06 -3.80 -16.18
C GLY A 168 -7.82 -3.35 -14.93
N ARG A 169 -8.20 -4.32 -14.11
CA ARG A 169 -9.05 -4.03 -12.93
C ARG A 169 -8.37 -3.08 -11.95
N ILE A 170 -7.08 -3.28 -11.67
CA ILE A 170 -6.32 -2.40 -10.76
C ILE A 170 -6.19 -0.99 -11.34
N THR A 171 -5.90 -0.85 -12.63
CA THR A 171 -5.87 0.45 -13.32
C THR A 171 -7.21 1.17 -13.19
N THR A 172 -8.32 0.45 -13.39
CA THR A 172 -9.67 0.99 -13.21
C THR A 172 -9.92 1.47 -11.79
N LEU A 173 -9.53 0.69 -10.77
CA LEU A 173 -9.68 1.07 -9.36
C LEU A 173 -8.83 2.29 -8.99
N ILE A 174 -7.61 2.41 -9.51
CA ILE A 174 -6.77 3.59 -9.32
C ILE A 174 -7.44 4.84 -9.90
N ARG A 175 -8.00 4.75 -11.11
CA ARG A 175 -8.77 5.85 -11.72
C ARG A 175 -9.93 6.28 -10.84
N GLN A 176 -10.72 5.32 -10.36
CA GLN A 176 -11.83 5.60 -9.44
C GLN A 176 -11.37 6.27 -8.14
N LEU A 177 -10.22 5.87 -7.58
CA LEU A 177 -9.65 6.53 -6.40
C LEU A 177 -9.26 7.98 -6.71
N LEU A 178 -8.63 8.23 -7.85
CA LEU A 178 -8.26 9.57 -8.29
C LEU A 178 -9.48 10.47 -8.46
N GLU A 179 -10.55 9.96 -9.07
CA GLU A 179 -11.81 10.69 -9.28
C GLU A 179 -12.55 11.01 -7.98
N ARG A 180 -12.64 10.05 -7.06
CA ARG A 180 -13.34 10.23 -5.76
C ARG A 180 -12.62 11.15 -4.80
N THR A 181 -11.34 11.35 -4.98
CA THR A 181 -10.49 12.18 -4.12
C THR A 181 -10.04 13.48 -4.80
N ALA A 182 -10.65 13.77 -5.95
CA ALA A 182 -10.39 14.94 -6.78
C ALA A 182 -10.92 16.26 -6.17
#